data_3e0c382e57023602238d24eb68893ba5
#
_entry.id   3e0c382e57023602238d24eb68893ba5
#
_cell.length_a   1.000
_cell.length_b   1.000
_cell.length_c   1.000
_cell.angle_alpha   90.00
_cell.angle_beta   90.00
_cell.angle_gamma   90.00
#
_symmetry.space_group_name_H-M   'P 1'
#
loop_
_entity.id
_entity.type
_entity.pdbx_description
1 polymer ?
#
loop_
_entity_poly.entity_id
_entity_poly.type
_entity_poly.pdbx_seq_one_letter_code
_entity_poly.pdbx_strand_id
1 'polypeptide(L)'
;MKNKVIYNLAAILTGLMLFSSGCTKDFEEINTNPNSPGIAQAAPDMLLTNAIESMTDRVHEIFFGHEMGSCWVQHMAKVQYPDEDRYVPRMGVINNTWSSFYAASGFDVNILYNLAVDTENDSYKAVALILKSYIASVLTDEFGDIPYSEAWMGSGETPILSPVYDTQEAVYAVLLENLKTANELLSEDGPEIGGDILFGGDLMAWKKFANSLRLRLLMRRSDRVAPTADMTTIFGDPVTYPILESNDDNVALAYLGSNPNNNPINENRKTRDDHRVSNTIIDFLYTEAPSPDYRVVVYAEMAANSGDWVGLPNGMTSADALNYLGNGLAETSKIGRYFSAAGAPGMLLSYAEVLFIKAEAAARDFIPGGHGLAANVYHDAIKASWDQYNANGSFAARLEVWRSTFVSWGMTTENIYDYAWQDFVDWGGTYDYVEADAIEQIATQKWVAMFDQGIQAAFEWRRTNYPVLTPAIAGQNGGKIPVRAYYPSDEAGRNPTNLAAAIVNQGADNLNTRVWWDTEDNY
;
A
#
# COMPACT_ATOMS: atom_id res chain seq x y z
N MET A 1 49.37 66.73 13.23
CA MET A 1 48.00 66.19 13.41
C MET A 1 47.69 64.98 12.49
N LYS A 2 48.10 64.91 11.23
CA LYS A 2 47.83 63.82 10.30
C LYS A 2 48.37 62.46 10.75
N ASN A 3 49.54 62.36 11.33
CA ASN A 3 50.14 61.06 11.74
C ASN A 3 49.45 60.46 12.95
N LYS A 4 48.88 61.24 13.89
CA LYS A 4 48.13 60.64 15.03
C LYS A 4 46.80 60.04 14.61
N VAL A 5 46.13 60.55 13.57
CA VAL A 5 44.90 60.03 13.04
C VAL A 5 45.13 58.67 12.34
N ILE A 6 46.25 58.55 11.62
CA ILE A 6 46.63 57.31 10.92
C ILE A 6 46.94 56.21 11.94
N TYR A 7 47.66 56.48 13.02
CA TYR A 7 47.96 55.50 14.09
C TYR A 7 46.69 55.07 14.86
N ASN A 8 45.76 56.01 15.10
CA ASN A 8 44.49 55.67 15.74
C ASN A 8 43.57 54.85 14.82
N LEU A 9 43.52 55.13 13.50
CA LEU A 9 42.80 54.29 12.57
C LEU A 9 43.42 52.90 12.40
N ALA A 10 44.73 52.81 12.35
CA ALA A 10 45.43 51.51 12.29
C ALA A 10 45.20 50.69 13.57
N ALA A 11 45.21 51.29 14.74
CA ALA A 11 44.91 50.60 16.00
C ALA A 11 43.46 50.13 16.09
N ILE A 12 42.50 50.90 15.59
CA ILE A 12 41.09 50.53 15.52
C ILE A 12 40.89 49.37 14.51
N LEU A 13 41.54 49.41 13.34
CA LEU A 13 41.46 48.31 12.35
C LEU A 13 42.08 47.03 12.87
N THR A 14 43.24 47.13 13.57
CA THR A 14 43.89 45.94 14.19
C THR A 14 43.03 45.38 15.34
N GLY A 15 42.39 46.26 16.11
CA GLY A 15 41.43 45.83 17.15
C GLY A 15 40.21 45.12 16.58
N LEU A 16 39.63 45.62 15.46
CA LEU A 16 38.50 44.96 14.78
C LEU A 16 38.90 43.60 14.19
N MET A 17 40.11 43.42 13.66
CA MET A 17 40.60 42.15 13.13
C MET A 17 40.84 41.11 14.23
N LEU A 18 41.13 41.50 15.46
CA LEU A 18 41.29 40.60 16.59
C LEU A 18 39.95 40.11 17.17
N PHE A 19 38.88 40.85 16.97
CA PHE A 19 37.53 40.40 17.38
C PHE A 19 36.84 39.50 16.34
N SER A 20 37.34 39.40 15.11
CA SER A 20 36.77 38.51 14.08
C SER A 20 37.32 37.09 14.11
N SER A 21 38.26 36.76 14.96
CA SER A 21 38.81 35.41 15.11
C SER A 21 38.26 34.64 16.31
N GLY A 22 37.19 35.10 16.91
CA GLY A 22 36.50 34.45 17.99
C GLY A 22 35.28 33.66 17.50
N CYS A 23 35.24 32.37 17.81
CA CYS A 23 34.07 31.48 17.74
C CYS A 23 33.83 30.65 16.50
N THR A 24 34.83 30.32 15.67
CA THR A 24 34.63 29.25 14.66
C THR A 24 35.28 27.93 15.07
N LYS A 25 36.03 27.89 16.16
CA LYS A 25 36.83 26.69 16.52
C LYS A 25 35.97 25.49 16.95
N ASP A 26 34.78 25.76 17.48
CA ASP A 26 33.86 24.73 17.97
C ASP A 26 32.52 24.75 17.24
N PHE A 27 32.47 25.41 16.05
CA PHE A 27 31.22 25.60 15.32
C PHE A 27 30.63 24.28 14.82
N GLU A 28 31.46 23.34 14.44
CA GLU A 28 31.03 21.98 14.06
C GLU A 28 30.52 21.21 15.28
N GLU A 29 31.20 21.28 16.41
CA GLU A 29 30.81 20.59 17.64
C GLU A 29 29.50 21.19 18.23
N ILE A 30 29.36 22.53 18.23
CA ILE A 30 28.17 23.23 18.73
C ILE A 30 26.96 23.02 17.82
N ASN A 31 27.16 22.91 16.51
CA ASN A 31 26.09 22.66 15.54
C ASN A 31 25.80 21.18 15.30
N THR A 32 26.63 20.28 15.81
CA THR A 32 26.32 18.84 15.77
C THR A 32 25.38 18.53 16.93
N ASN A 33 24.15 18.18 16.61
CA ASN A 33 23.19 17.74 17.62
C ASN A 33 23.67 16.38 18.19
N PRO A 34 24.09 16.30 19.47
CA PRO A 34 24.60 15.05 20.04
C PRO A 34 23.55 13.93 20.14
N ASN A 35 22.26 14.30 20.01
CA ASN A 35 21.13 13.38 20.02
C ASN A 35 20.64 13.01 18.60
N SER A 36 21.32 13.50 17.54
CA SER A 36 21.02 13.15 16.16
C SER A 36 22.25 12.51 15.55
N PRO A 37 22.31 11.17 15.48
CA PRO A 37 23.44 10.48 14.86
C PRO A 37 23.60 10.95 13.41
N GLY A 38 24.83 11.28 13.02
CA GLY A 38 25.13 11.53 11.61
C GLY A 38 24.98 10.25 10.78
N ILE A 39 24.86 10.38 9.46
CA ILE A 39 24.69 9.23 8.53
C ILE A 39 25.77 8.16 8.76
N ALA A 40 27.01 8.55 9.07
CA ALA A 40 28.11 7.63 9.37
C ALA A 40 27.96 6.84 10.69
N GLN A 41 26.99 7.21 11.53
CA GLN A 41 26.70 6.59 12.82
C GLN A 41 25.32 5.89 12.80
N ALA A 42 24.61 5.93 11.68
CA ALA A 42 23.32 5.27 11.55
C ALA A 42 23.53 3.74 11.58
N ALA A 43 22.84 3.07 12.49
CA ALA A 43 22.87 1.62 12.57
C ALA A 43 21.92 1.02 11.54
N PRO A 44 22.36 0.06 10.69
CA PRO A 44 21.52 -0.54 9.66
C PRO A 44 20.20 -1.12 10.18
N ASP A 45 20.23 -1.73 11.37
CA ASP A 45 19.05 -2.30 12.05
C ASP A 45 18.00 -1.23 12.40
N MET A 46 18.41 -0.06 12.87
CA MET A 46 17.50 1.05 13.16
C MET A 46 16.89 1.63 11.89
N LEU A 47 17.68 1.78 10.83
CA LEU A 47 17.20 2.25 9.52
C LEU A 47 16.16 1.28 8.94
N LEU A 48 16.44 -0.03 9.02
CA LEU A 48 15.51 -1.06 8.53
C LEU A 48 14.19 -1.03 9.29
N THR A 49 14.26 -1.01 10.65
CA THR A 49 13.05 -0.94 11.49
C THR A 49 12.19 0.28 11.14
N ASN A 50 12.80 1.48 11.08
CA ASN A 50 12.07 2.72 10.82
C ASN A 50 11.52 2.76 9.39
N ALA A 51 12.26 2.23 8.41
CA ALA A 51 11.81 2.17 7.03
C ALA A 51 10.58 1.26 6.85
N ILE A 52 10.58 0.08 7.47
CA ILE A 52 9.46 -0.87 7.42
C ILE A 52 8.23 -0.25 8.10
N GLU A 53 8.39 0.29 9.31
CA GLU A 53 7.29 0.87 10.08
C GLU A 53 6.69 2.07 9.35
N SER A 54 7.49 3.08 9.00
CA SER A 54 6.99 4.31 8.38
C SER A 54 6.41 4.10 6.98
N MET A 55 6.92 3.13 6.21
CA MET A 55 6.35 2.74 4.93
C MET A 55 4.97 2.07 5.13
N THR A 56 4.90 1.11 6.05
CA THR A 56 3.65 0.37 6.31
C THR A 56 2.58 1.28 6.89
N ASP A 57 2.95 2.13 7.85
CA ASP A 57 2.05 3.14 8.40
C ASP A 57 1.50 4.05 7.32
N ARG A 58 2.31 4.46 6.35
CA ARG A 58 1.86 5.35 5.28
C ARG A 58 0.84 4.67 4.36
N VAL A 59 1.02 3.40 3.99
CA VAL A 59 0.07 2.71 3.12
C VAL A 59 -1.22 2.29 3.85
N HIS A 60 -1.17 2.14 5.18
CA HIS A 60 -2.33 1.81 6.02
C HIS A 60 -2.90 3.02 6.76
N GLU A 61 -2.31 4.22 6.60
CA GLU A 61 -2.84 5.42 7.21
C GLU A 61 -4.26 5.70 6.72
N ILE A 62 -5.11 6.16 7.64
CA ILE A 62 -6.53 6.33 7.37
C ILE A 62 -6.81 7.29 6.20
N PHE A 63 -6.00 8.35 6.03
CA PHE A 63 -6.25 9.38 5.04
C PHE A 63 -5.75 9.02 3.64
N PHE A 64 -4.58 8.40 3.53
CA PHE A 64 -4.03 7.96 2.25
C PHE A 64 -4.53 6.55 1.89
N GLY A 65 -4.21 5.56 2.74
CA GLY A 65 -4.50 4.16 2.44
C GLY A 65 -5.99 3.85 2.33
N HIS A 66 -6.80 4.42 3.21
CA HIS A 66 -8.22 4.11 3.27
C HIS A 66 -9.12 5.17 2.62
N GLU A 67 -8.93 6.46 2.89
CA GLU A 67 -9.83 7.48 2.32
C GLU A 67 -9.58 7.71 0.82
N MET A 68 -8.30 7.67 0.35
CA MET A 68 -7.97 7.74 -1.08
C MET A 68 -7.88 6.35 -1.75
N GLY A 69 -7.70 5.29 -0.97
CA GLY A 69 -7.70 3.90 -1.44
C GLY A 69 -9.08 3.25 -1.27
N SER A 70 -9.38 2.77 -0.05
CA SER A 70 -10.58 1.97 0.24
C SER A 70 -11.90 2.67 -0.08
N CYS A 71 -12.02 4.00 0.09
CA CYS A 71 -13.25 4.70 -0.27
C CYS A 71 -13.40 4.84 -1.79
N TRP A 72 -12.32 5.07 -2.53
CA TRP A 72 -12.40 5.19 -3.99
C TRP A 72 -12.77 3.88 -4.69
N VAL A 73 -12.36 2.73 -4.10
CA VAL A 73 -12.77 1.41 -4.60
C VAL A 73 -13.95 0.81 -3.84
N GLN A 74 -14.62 1.61 -3.02
CA GLN A 74 -15.88 1.24 -2.38
C GLN A 74 -15.80 0.01 -1.46
N HIS A 75 -14.67 -0.19 -0.80
CA HIS A 75 -14.56 -1.06 0.36
C HIS A 75 -15.11 -0.36 1.61
N MET A 76 -14.86 0.93 1.74
CA MET A 76 -15.27 1.78 2.85
C MET A 76 -16.03 3.01 2.35
N ALA A 77 -16.81 3.63 3.25
CA ALA A 77 -17.51 4.89 3.02
C ALA A 77 -17.47 5.74 4.30
N LYS A 78 -17.81 7.04 4.22
CA LYS A 78 -17.72 7.96 5.35
C LYS A 78 -19.07 8.55 5.74
N VAL A 79 -19.42 8.44 7.05
CA VAL A 79 -20.63 9.05 7.62
C VAL A 79 -20.44 10.54 7.87
N GLN A 80 -19.22 10.97 8.24
CA GLN A 80 -18.88 12.36 8.51
C GLN A 80 -17.59 12.74 7.80
N TYR A 81 -17.42 14.03 7.49
CA TYR A 81 -16.23 14.54 6.76
C TYR A 81 -15.94 13.77 5.47
N PRO A 82 -16.93 13.62 4.56
CA PRO A 82 -16.85 12.70 3.43
C PRO A 82 -16.15 13.32 2.20
N ASP A 83 -15.25 14.28 2.36
CA ASP A 83 -14.64 14.98 1.23
C ASP A 83 -13.86 14.01 0.33
N GLU A 84 -13.02 13.13 0.89
CA GLU A 84 -12.26 12.15 0.13
C GLU A 84 -13.17 11.10 -0.53
N ASP A 85 -14.18 10.63 0.19
CA ASP A 85 -15.21 9.71 -0.34
C ASP A 85 -16.05 10.35 -1.48
N ARG A 86 -16.08 11.70 -1.53
CA ARG A 86 -16.67 12.51 -2.60
C ARG A 86 -15.68 12.98 -3.64
N TYR A 87 -14.48 12.42 -3.63
CA TYR A 87 -13.40 12.72 -4.58
C TYR A 87 -12.82 14.14 -4.44
N VAL A 88 -12.75 14.66 -3.22
CA VAL A 88 -12.09 15.93 -2.88
C VAL A 88 -10.92 15.62 -1.94
N PRO A 89 -9.78 15.12 -2.46
CA PRO A 89 -8.65 14.77 -1.63
C PRO A 89 -8.00 16.02 -1.02
N ARG A 90 -7.57 15.91 0.22
CA ARG A 90 -6.90 17.00 0.92
C ARG A 90 -5.45 17.13 0.45
N MET A 91 -5.06 18.30 -0.05
CA MET A 91 -3.69 18.56 -0.50
C MET A 91 -2.65 18.32 0.61
N GLY A 92 -3.00 18.59 1.87
CA GLY A 92 -2.12 18.29 3.01
C GLY A 92 -1.81 16.79 3.16
N VAL A 93 -2.75 15.89 2.86
CA VAL A 93 -2.53 14.43 2.84
C VAL A 93 -1.59 14.07 1.70
N ILE A 94 -1.81 14.62 0.51
CA ILE A 94 -0.97 14.39 -0.67
C ILE A 94 0.48 14.84 -0.41
N ASN A 95 0.68 16.07 0.08
CA ASN A 95 2.00 16.60 0.43
C ASN A 95 2.70 15.73 1.48
N ASN A 96 1.96 15.31 2.51
CA ASN A 96 2.49 14.48 3.59
C ASN A 96 2.86 13.07 3.10
N THR A 97 2.04 12.46 2.23
CA THR A 97 2.33 11.15 1.64
C THR A 97 3.62 11.17 0.83
N TRP A 98 3.75 12.15 -0.07
CA TRP A 98 4.96 12.36 -0.84
C TRP A 98 6.20 12.55 0.05
N SER A 99 6.10 13.50 0.99
CA SER A 99 7.19 13.79 1.93
C SER A 99 7.57 12.59 2.78
N SER A 100 6.60 11.80 3.25
CA SER A 100 6.83 10.61 4.05
C SER A 100 7.60 9.54 3.28
N PHE A 101 7.23 9.28 2.03
CA PHE A 101 7.94 8.30 1.20
C PHE A 101 9.33 8.77 0.78
N TYR A 102 9.53 10.08 0.50
CA TYR A 102 10.85 10.57 0.10
C TYR A 102 11.77 10.89 1.28
N ALA A 103 11.27 11.55 2.33
CA ALA A 103 12.10 12.09 3.41
C ALA A 103 12.13 11.23 4.68
N ALA A 104 11.28 10.22 4.79
CA ALA A 104 11.33 9.23 5.88
C ALA A 104 11.73 7.86 5.32
N SER A 105 10.76 6.99 4.99
CA SER A 105 11.05 5.60 4.62
C SER A 105 12.05 5.47 3.46
N GLY A 106 11.88 6.23 2.38
CA GLY A 106 12.77 6.16 1.22
C GLY A 106 14.18 6.71 1.50
N PHE A 107 14.30 7.73 2.35
CA PHE A 107 15.59 8.24 2.77
C PHE A 107 16.36 7.20 3.60
N ASP A 108 15.72 6.56 4.57
CA ASP A 108 16.33 5.52 5.39
C ASP A 108 16.73 4.31 4.57
N VAL A 109 15.88 3.86 3.64
CA VAL A 109 16.19 2.78 2.69
C VAL A 109 17.39 3.13 1.82
N ASN A 110 17.50 4.38 1.36
CA ASN A 110 18.63 4.80 0.53
C ASN A 110 19.94 4.84 1.34
N ILE A 111 19.91 5.27 2.60
CA ILE A 111 21.09 5.20 3.49
C ILE A 111 21.46 3.74 3.76
N LEU A 112 20.48 2.89 4.08
CA LEU A 112 20.68 1.46 4.31
C LEU A 112 21.35 0.78 3.10
N TYR A 113 20.86 1.09 1.88
CA TYR A 113 21.46 0.59 0.64
C TYR A 113 22.93 0.99 0.50
N ASN A 114 23.26 2.28 0.73
CA ASN A 114 24.63 2.77 0.60
C ASN A 114 25.54 2.13 1.65
N LEU A 115 25.11 2.04 2.90
CA LEU A 115 25.86 1.35 3.96
C LEU A 115 26.08 -0.14 3.64
N ALA A 116 25.08 -0.80 3.09
CA ALA A 116 25.18 -2.20 2.67
C ALA A 116 26.19 -2.39 1.51
N VAL A 117 26.25 -1.44 0.57
CA VAL A 117 27.27 -1.43 -0.50
C VAL A 117 28.66 -1.22 0.08
N ASP A 118 28.83 -0.24 0.97
CA ASP A 118 30.13 0.11 1.59
C ASP A 118 30.67 -1.00 2.48
N THR A 119 29.79 -1.79 3.08
CA THR A 119 30.14 -2.91 3.98
C THR A 119 30.07 -4.28 3.31
N GLU A 120 29.80 -4.32 2.02
CA GLU A 120 29.64 -5.57 1.22
C GLU A 120 28.62 -6.53 1.85
N ASN A 121 27.52 -6.00 2.46
CA ASN A 121 26.46 -6.80 3.04
C ASN A 121 25.32 -7.00 2.03
N ASP A 122 25.34 -8.12 1.32
CA ASP A 122 24.37 -8.45 0.27
C ASP A 122 22.93 -8.61 0.81
N SER A 123 22.75 -9.05 2.04
CA SER A 123 21.41 -9.20 2.64
C SER A 123 20.72 -7.85 2.87
N TYR A 124 21.38 -6.90 3.55
CA TYR A 124 20.82 -5.55 3.69
C TYR A 124 20.66 -4.84 2.35
N LYS A 125 21.58 -5.04 1.42
CA LYS A 125 21.48 -4.48 0.06
C LYS A 125 20.24 -4.98 -0.66
N ALA A 126 19.97 -6.29 -0.61
CA ALA A 126 18.78 -6.89 -1.21
C ALA A 126 17.49 -6.38 -0.56
N VAL A 127 17.42 -6.36 0.78
CA VAL A 127 16.26 -5.85 1.51
C VAL A 127 15.99 -4.38 1.19
N ALA A 128 17.05 -3.56 1.11
CA ALA A 128 16.92 -2.16 0.71
C ALA A 128 16.37 -2.02 -0.73
N LEU A 129 16.81 -2.85 -1.68
CA LEU A 129 16.26 -2.87 -3.04
C LEU A 129 14.78 -3.24 -3.08
N ILE A 130 14.35 -4.21 -2.26
CA ILE A 130 12.94 -4.62 -2.16
C ILE A 130 12.08 -3.47 -1.62
N LEU A 131 12.47 -2.88 -0.48
CA LEU A 131 11.74 -1.78 0.14
C LEU A 131 11.71 -0.54 -0.75
N LYS A 132 12.85 -0.19 -1.40
CA LYS A 132 12.92 0.91 -2.37
C LYS A 132 11.97 0.69 -3.54
N SER A 133 11.89 -0.56 -4.02
CA SER A 133 10.97 -0.92 -5.11
C SER A 133 9.51 -0.85 -4.67
N TYR A 134 9.18 -1.28 -3.47
CA TYR A 134 7.83 -1.16 -2.93
C TYR A 134 7.41 0.32 -2.80
N ILE A 135 8.23 1.15 -2.14
CA ILE A 135 7.97 2.59 -1.95
C ILE A 135 7.78 3.30 -3.29
N ALA A 136 8.71 3.10 -4.22
CA ALA A 136 8.66 3.75 -5.53
C ALA A 136 7.49 3.24 -6.38
N SER A 137 7.08 1.96 -6.24
CA SER A 137 5.88 1.46 -6.91
C SER A 137 4.62 2.16 -6.43
N VAL A 138 4.46 2.38 -5.12
CA VAL A 138 3.32 3.12 -4.57
C VAL A 138 3.32 4.57 -5.06
N LEU A 139 4.49 5.23 -5.05
CA LEU A 139 4.63 6.59 -5.54
C LEU A 139 4.26 6.72 -7.02
N THR A 140 4.86 5.88 -7.87
CA THR A 140 4.62 5.98 -9.31
C THR A 140 3.21 5.54 -9.70
N ASP A 141 2.63 4.56 -9.00
CA ASP A 141 1.24 4.12 -9.23
C ASP A 141 0.22 5.19 -8.82
N GLU A 142 0.54 6.01 -7.82
CA GLU A 142 -0.35 7.09 -7.40
C GLU A 142 -0.14 8.38 -8.20
N PHE A 143 1.10 8.74 -8.54
CA PHE A 143 1.42 10.03 -9.15
C PHE A 143 1.81 9.96 -10.64
N GLY A 144 2.20 8.79 -11.14
CA GLY A 144 2.75 8.60 -12.50
C GLY A 144 4.25 8.86 -12.55
N ASP A 145 4.70 9.83 -13.35
CA ASP A 145 6.11 10.20 -13.42
C ASP A 145 6.58 10.77 -12.08
N ILE A 146 7.73 10.33 -11.58
CA ILE A 146 8.27 10.71 -10.26
C ILE A 146 9.78 10.92 -10.30
N PRO A 147 10.37 11.73 -9.41
CA PRO A 147 11.81 11.73 -9.19
C PRO A 147 12.26 10.36 -8.65
N TYR A 148 13.14 9.67 -9.38
CA TYR A 148 13.68 8.37 -8.96
C TYR A 148 15.19 8.25 -9.18
N SER A 149 15.69 8.51 -10.39
CA SER A 149 17.12 8.36 -10.74
C SER A 149 18.01 9.35 -9.99
N GLU A 150 17.52 10.55 -9.72
CA GLU A 150 18.21 11.60 -8.97
C GLU A 150 17.64 11.79 -7.55
N ALA A 151 16.69 10.95 -7.13
CA ALA A 151 16.14 11.00 -5.79
C ALA A 151 17.24 10.70 -4.73
N TRP A 152 17.13 11.36 -3.57
CA TRP A 152 18.06 11.23 -2.44
C TRP A 152 19.51 11.64 -2.72
N MET A 153 19.77 12.38 -3.81
CA MET A 153 21.08 12.93 -4.16
C MET A 153 21.28 14.37 -3.67
N GLY A 154 20.48 14.82 -2.70
CA GLY A 154 20.50 16.18 -2.14
C GLY A 154 21.69 16.47 -1.20
N SER A 155 22.59 15.51 -0.99
CA SER A 155 23.80 15.65 -0.15
C SER A 155 25.06 15.30 -0.96
N GLY A 156 26.26 15.55 -0.40
CA GLY A 156 27.54 15.27 -1.03
C GLY A 156 28.17 16.49 -1.69
N GLU A 157 29.19 16.28 -2.52
CA GLU A 157 29.98 17.37 -3.15
C GLU A 157 29.19 18.14 -4.22
N THR A 158 28.26 17.49 -4.91
CA THR A 158 27.41 18.07 -5.96
C THR A 158 25.93 17.71 -5.71
N PRO A 159 25.27 18.37 -4.73
CA PRO A 159 23.92 18.01 -4.37
C PRO A 159 22.90 18.37 -5.46
N ILE A 160 21.98 17.44 -5.75
CA ILE A 160 20.84 17.66 -6.63
C ILE A 160 19.64 18.04 -5.78
N LEU A 161 19.24 19.32 -5.83
CA LEU A 161 18.11 19.85 -5.03
C LEU A 161 16.80 19.91 -5.81
N SER A 162 16.87 19.78 -7.12
CA SER A 162 15.72 19.76 -8.03
C SER A 162 15.84 18.57 -8.98
N PRO A 163 15.55 17.34 -8.49
CA PRO A 163 15.71 16.12 -9.27
C PRO A 163 14.75 16.10 -10.47
N VAL A 164 15.19 15.47 -11.56
CA VAL A 164 14.34 15.20 -12.72
C VAL A 164 13.24 14.20 -12.37
N TYR A 165 12.12 14.30 -13.06
CA TYR A 165 11.06 13.29 -13.02
C TYR A 165 11.34 12.24 -14.09
N ASP A 166 11.50 11.00 -13.68
CA ASP A 166 11.59 9.86 -14.58
C ASP A 166 10.19 9.43 -15.00
N THR A 167 10.06 8.96 -16.24
CA THR A 167 8.78 8.41 -16.72
C THR A 167 8.42 7.15 -15.93
N GLN A 168 7.13 6.92 -15.71
CA GLN A 168 6.67 5.72 -15.01
C GLN A 168 7.20 4.43 -15.66
N GLU A 169 7.29 4.38 -17.01
CA GLU A 169 7.88 3.26 -17.75
C GLU A 169 9.33 3.00 -17.34
N ALA A 170 10.15 4.06 -17.28
CA ALA A 170 11.55 3.95 -16.87
C ALA A 170 11.69 3.52 -15.40
N VAL A 171 10.88 4.08 -14.52
CA VAL A 171 10.82 3.68 -13.10
C VAL A 171 10.52 2.18 -13.01
N TYR A 172 9.44 1.70 -13.64
CA TYR A 172 9.07 0.28 -13.61
C TYR A 172 10.18 -0.66 -14.10
N ALA A 173 10.93 -0.26 -15.15
CA ALA A 173 12.05 -1.05 -15.62
C ALA A 173 13.13 -1.24 -14.53
N VAL A 174 13.44 -0.17 -13.80
CA VAL A 174 14.42 -0.22 -12.71
C VAL A 174 13.89 -1.02 -11.51
N LEU A 175 12.60 -0.85 -11.12
CA LEU A 175 12.03 -1.61 -10.01
C LEU A 175 12.09 -3.11 -10.26
N LEU A 176 11.76 -3.57 -11.46
CA LEU A 176 11.81 -4.98 -11.82
C LEU A 176 13.22 -5.55 -11.82
N GLU A 177 14.22 -4.77 -12.25
CA GLU A 177 15.63 -5.17 -12.19
C GLU A 177 16.15 -5.18 -10.74
N ASN A 178 15.75 -4.22 -9.90
CA ASN A 178 16.06 -4.22 -8.47
C ASN A 178 15.57 -5.49 -7.78
N LEU A 179 14.30 -5.89 -8.03
CA LEU A 179 13.71 -7.09 -7.43
C LEU A 179 14.37 -8.38 -7.93
N LYS A 180 14.79 -8.42 -9.19
CA LYS A 180 15.57 -9.52 -9.73
C LYS A 180 16.96 -9.60 -9.07
N THR A 181 17.66 -8.48 -8.96
CA THR A 181 18.94 -8.38 -8.26
C THR A 181 18.81 -8.79 -6.79
N ALA A 182 17.74 -8.35 -6.10
CA ALA A 182 17.48 -8.75 -4.73
C ALA A 182 17.31 -10.28 -4.59
N ASN A 183 16.56 -10.91 -5.51
CA ASN A 183 16.47 -12.37 -5.56
C ASN A 183 17.83 -13.06 -5.73
N GLU A 184 18.72 -12.50 -6.55
CA GLU A 184 20.06 -13.05 -6.82
C GLU A 184 20.99 -12.92 -5.60
N LEU A 185 20.88 -11.83 -4.83
CA LEU A 185 21.69 -11.55 -3.65
C LEU A 185 21.26 -12.36 -2.41
N LEU A 186 19.96 -12.69 -2.27
CA LEU A 186 19.44 -13.39 -1.10
C LEU A 186 19.71 -14.89 -1.16
N SER A 187 20.33 -15.42 -0.10
CA SER A 187 20.55 -16.84 0.12
C SER A 187 20.35 -17.18 1.59
N GLU A 188 20.06 -18.45 1.90
CA GLU A 188 19.85 -18.95 3.27
C GLU A 188 21.07 -18.71 4.16
N ASP A 189 22.28 -18.84 3.60
CA ASP A 189 23.56 -18.63 4.31
C ASP A 189 24.05 -17.17 4.18
N GLY A 190 23.21 -16.23 3.78
CA GLY A 190 23.58 -14.81 3.63
C GLY A 190 23.92 -14.15 4.97
N PRO A 191 24.57 -12.97 4.96
CA PRO A 191 24.83 -12.21 6.17
C PRO A 191 23.57 -11.94 6.98
N GLU A 192 23.61 -12.12 8.31
CA GLU A 192 22.49 -11.81 9.20
C GLU A 192 22.09 -10.33 9.12
N ILE A 193 20.81 -10.04 9.27
CA ILE A 193 20.26 -8.69 9.37
C ILE A 193 19.52 -8.52 10.70
N GLY A 194 19.73 -7.38 11.36
CA GLY A 194 18.98 -6.95 12.55
C GLY A 194 17.89 -5.93 12.18
N GLY A 195 17.00 -5.65 13.13
CA GLY A 195 15.98 -4.61 12.96
C GLY A 195 14.84 -4.99 12.01
N ASP A 196 14.80 -6.21 11.53
CA ASP A 196 13.73 -6.72 10.68
C ASP A 196 12.46 -7.05 11.49
N ILE A 197 11.52 -6.13 11.51
CA ILE A 197 10.22 -6.27 12.18
C ILE A 197 9.16 -6.93 11.30
N LEU A 198 9.50 -7.29 10.04
CA LEU A 198 8.58 -7.91 9.10
C LEU A 198 8.71 -9.44 9.11
N PHE A 199 9.92 -9.95 9.02
CA PHE A 199 10.20 -11.38 8.94
C PHE A 199 11.20 -11.89 10.00
N GLY A 200 11.66 -11.02 10.93
CA GLY A 200 12.57 -11.43 12.00
C GLY A 200 13.96 -11.87 11.54
N GLY A 201 14.39 -11.43 10.37
CA GLY A 201 15.70 -11.77 9.79
C GLY A 201 15.66 -12.95 8.81
N ASP A 202 14.49 -13.50 8.50
CA ASP A 202 14.35 -14.58 7.51
C ASP A 202 14.61 -14.09 6.08
N LEU A 203 15.80 -14.39 5.56
CA LEU A 203 16.23 -13.98 4.23
C LEU A 203 15.44 -14.68 3.11
N MET A 204 14.93 -15.89 3.38
CA MET A 204 14.11 -16.59 2.38
C MET A 204 12.69 -16.02 2.30
N ALA A 205 12.12 -15.53 3.40
CA ALA A 205 10.89 -14.77 3.38
C ALA A 205 11.05 -13.46 2.57
N TRP A 206 12.16 -12.75 2.72
CA TRP A 206 12.50 -11.59 1.87
C TRP A 206 12.62 -11.95 0.40
N LYS A 207 13.21 -13.11 0.08
CA LYS A 207 13.33 -13.60 -1.31
C LYS A 207 11.95 -13.93 -1.90
N LYS A 208 11.07 -14.57 -1.14
CA LYS A 208 9.67 -14.80 -1.51
C LYS A 208 8.93 -13.47 -1.75
N PHE A 209 9.14 -12.49 -0.88
CA PHE A 209 8.56 -11.15 -1.05
C PHE A 209 9.05 -10.48 -2.33
N ALA A 210 10.36 -10.49 -2.61
CA ALA A 210 10.93 -9.91 -3.83
C ALA A 210 10.27 -10.45 -5.10
N ASN A 211 10.17 -11.77 -5.23
CA ASN A 211 9.59 -12.41 -6.40
C ASN A 211 8.08 -12.20 -6.51
N SER A 212 7.37 -12.22 -5.39
CA SER A 212 5.91 -11.99 -5.35
C SER A 212 5.57 -10.52 -5.67
N LEU A 213 6.35 -9.56 -5.17
CA LEU A 213 6.24 -8.16 -5.55
C LEU A 213 6.57 -7.95 -7.04
N ARG A 214 7.59 -8.66 -7.56
CA ARG A 214 7.91 -8.64 -8.98
C ARG A 214 6.73 -9.11 -9.84
N LEU A 215 6.02 -10.17 -9.42
CA LEU A 215 4.81 -10.65 -10.09
C LEU A 215 3.69 -9.59 -10.08
N ARG A 216 3.46 -8.89 -8.94
CA ARG A 216 2.51 -7.77 -8.86
C ARG A 216 2.84 -6.68 -9.89
N LEU A 217 4.09 -6.23 -9.94
CA LEU A 217 4.51 -5.17 -10.85
C LEU A 217 4.49 -5.60 -12.32
N LEU A 218 4.83 -6.84 -12.62
CA LEU A 218 4.70 -7.41 -13.95
C LEU A 218 3.24 -7.44 -14.42
N MET A 219 2.32 -7.87 -13.56
CA MET A 219 0.89 -7.87 -13.88
C MET A 219 0.36 -6.43 -14.01
N ARG A 220 0.79 -5.50 -13.13
CA ARG A 220 0.34 -4.11 -13.16
C ARG A 220 0.58 -3.43 -14.52
N ARG A 221 1.72 -3.69 -15.15
CA ARG A 221 2.06 -3.12 -16.44
C ARG A 221 1.67 -4.00 -17.66
N SER A 222 0.96 -5.12 -17.45
CA SER A 222 0.78 -6.16 -18.47
C SER A 222 0.09 -5.70 -19.75
N ASP A 223 -0.71 -4.64 -19.69
CA ASP A 223 -1.42 -4.08 -20.85
C ASP A 223 -0.54 -3.14 -21.70
N ARG A 224 0.64 -2.77 -21.19
CA ARG A 224 1.69 -2.06 -21.94
C ARG A 224 2.81 -2.98 -22.39
N VAL A 225 3.23 -3.90 -21.53
CA VAL A 225 4.37 -4.79 -21.78
C VAL A 225 4.00 -6.20 -21.32
N ALA A 226 3.82 -7.10 -22.26
CA ALA A 226 3.46 -8.48 -21.96
C ALA A 226 4.51 -9.16 -21.04
N PRO A 227 4.11 -9.72 -19.89
CA PRO A 227 5.02 -10.26 -18.88
C PRO A 227 5.39 -11.73 -19.09
N THR A 228 5.04 -12.32 -20.24
CA THR A 228 5.08 -13.76 -20.52
C THR A 228 6.42 -14.42 -20.16
N ALA A 229 7.55 -13.83 -20.61
CA ALA A 229 8.86 -14.42 -20.37
C ALA A 229 9.23 -14.45 -18.88
N ASP A 230 9.03 -13.32 -18.20
CA ASP A 230 9.33 -13.19 -16.76
C ASP A 230 8.42 -14.08 -15.90
N MET A 231 7.10 -14.05 -16.15
CA MET A 231 6.14 -14.85 -15.38
C MET A 231 6.31 -16.34 -15.61
N THR A 232 6.57 -16.77 -16.87
CA THR A 232 6.87 -18.18 -17.15
C THR A 232 8.13 -18.62 -16.40
N THR A 233 9.15 -17.78 -16.31
CA THR A 233 10.38 -18.07 -15.58
C THR A 233 10.11 -18.19 -14.07
N ILE A 234 9.44 -17.21 -13.47
CA ILE A 234 9.19 -17.18 -12.02
C ILE A 234 8.31 -18.36 -11.59
N PHE A 235 7.18 -18.58 -12.26
CA PHE A 235 6.29 -19.69 -11.92
C PHE A 235 6.82 -21.06 -12.32
N GLY A 236 7.76 -21.13 -13.26
CA GLY A 236 8.36 -22.37 -13.77
C GLY A 236 9.55 -22.88 -12.95
N ASP A 237 10.19 -22.04 -12.15
CA ASP A 237 11.36 -22.40 -11.35
C ASP A 237 11.22 -21.88 -9.89
N PRO A 238 10.40 -22.54 -9.06
CA PRO A 238 10.17 -22.11 -7.67
C PRO A 238 11.40 -22.27 -6.75
N VAL A 239 12.41 -22.99 -7.18
CA VAL A 239 13.67 -23.12 -6.43
C VAL A 239 14.51 -21.85 -6.55
N THR A 240 14.68 -21.36 -7.78
CA THR A 240 15.44 -20.13 -8.05
C THR A 240 14.62 -18.90 -7.70
N TYR A 241 13.32 -18.91 -7.95
CA TYR A 241 12.39 -17.80 -7.75
C TYR A 241 11.26 -18.19 -6.81
N PRO A 242 11.54 -18.43 -5.50
CA PRO A 242 10.47 -18.76 -4.55
C PRO A 242 9.52 -17.56 -4.40
N ILE A 243 8.23 -17.86 -4.31
CA ILE A 243 7.15 -16.90 -4.09
C ILE A 243 6.40 -17.25 -2.80
N LEU A 244 5.41 -16.45 -2.39
CA LEU A 244 4.52 -16.81 -1.29
C LEU A 244 3.78 -18.11 -1.65
N GLU A 245 3.79 -19.10 -0.74
CA GLU A 245 3.24 -20.45 -0.95
C GLU A 245 2.09 -20.79 0.00
N SER A 246 1.92 -19.99 1.06
CA SER A 246 0.84 -20.16 2.04
C SER A 246 0.51 -18.82 2.72
N ASN A 247 -0.57 -18.78 3.50
CA ASN A 247 -0.90 -17.61 4.32
C ASN A 247 0.14 -17.31 5.43
N ASP A 248 0.99 -18.27 5.77
CA ASP A 248 2.10 -18.05 6.70
C ASP A 248 3.21 -17.18 6.08
N ASP A 249 3.29 -17.15 4.75
CA ASP A 249 4.20 -16.29 4.00
C ASP A 249 3.66 -14.87 3.77
N ASN A 250 2.45 -14.55 4.23
CA ASN A 250 1.85 -13.24 4.03
C ASN A 250 2.79 -12.12 4.52
N VAL A 251 3.01 -11.12 3.66
CA VAL A 251 3.84 -9.97 3.98
C VAL A 251 3.00 -8.96 4.74
N ALA A 252 3.08 -8.99 6.05
CA ALA A 252 2.26 -8.16 6.92
C ALA A 252 3.04 -7.70 8.16
N LEU A 253 3.01 -6.39 8.44
CA LEU A 253 3.56 -5.86 9.68
C LEU A 253 2.60 -6.16 10.84
N ALA A 254 3.08 -6.86 11.86
CA ALA A 254 2.35 -7.05 13.10
C ALA A 254 2.42 -5.76 13.95
N TYR A 255 1.32 -5.02 14.00
CA TYR A 255 1.23 -3.83 14.84
C TYR A 255 1.22 -4.18 16.33
N LEU A 256 1.69 -3.25 17.16
CA LEU A 256 1.68 -3.42 18.62
C LEU A 256 0.29 -3.15 19.20
N GLY A 257 -0.01 -3.77 20.35
CA GLY A 257 -1.30 -3.61 21.02
C GLY A 257 -1.54 -2.24 21.66
N SER A 258 -0.64 -1.27 21.49
CA SER A 258 -0.70 0.05 22.10
C SER A 258 0.05 1.11 21.31
N ASN A 259 -0.42 2.36 21.45
CA ASN A 259 0.22 3.57 20.90
C ASN A 259 1.70 3.68 21.35
N PRO A 260 2.63 4.18 20.47
CA PRO A 260 2.31 4.82 19.18
C PRO A 260 2.20 3.86 17.99
N ASN A 261 2.60 2.63 18.11
CA ASN A 261 2.77 1.68 17.00
C ASN A 261 1.61 0.68 16.92
N ASN A 262 0.39 1.12 17.19
CA ASN A 262 -0.83 0.35 16.99
C ASN A 262 -1.45 0.65 15.62
N ASN A 263 -2.29 -0.28 15.14
CA ASN A 263 -2.93 -0.17 13.82
C ASN A 263 -3.58 1.21 13.58
N PRO A 264 -3.36 1.87 12.43
CA PRO A 264 -3.86 3.21 12.13
C PRO A 264 -5.39 3.37 12.19
N ILE A 265 -6.17 2.35 11.81
CA ILE A 265 -7.63 2.37 11.97
C ILE A 265 -8.01 2.41 13.45
N ASN A 266 -7.31 1.62 14.28
CA ASN A 266 -7.51 1.63 15.73
C ASN A 266 -7.22 3.00 16.32
N GLU A 267 -6.11 3.62 15.93
CA GLU A 267 -5.72 4.94 16.42
C GLU A 267 -6.75 6.01 16.04
N ASN A 268 -7.18 6.02 14.78
CA ASN A 268 -8.21 6.95 14.29
C ASN A 268 -9.53 6.83 15.08
N ARG A 269 -9.97 5.60 15.35
CA ARG A 269 -11.22 5.32 16.08
C ARG A 269 -11.27 5.83 17.52
N LYS A 270 -10.13 6.12 18.13
CA LYS A 270 -10.09 6.70 19.49
C LYS A 270 -10.68 8.12 19.53
N THR A 271 -10.58 8.83 18.42
CA THR A 271 -11.05 10.22 18.31
C THR A 271 -12.15 10.41 17.28
N ARG A 272 -12.24 9.51 16.28
CA ARG A 272 -13.19 9.57 15.17
C ARG A 272 -13.67 8.15 14.83
N ASP A 273 -14.97 8.00 14.64
CA ASP A 273 -15.61 6.74 14.25
C ASP A 273 -16.56 6.98 13.08
N ASP A 274 -16.03 7.62 12.03
CA ASP A 274 -16.77 8.09 10.86
C ASP A 274 -16.67 7.15 9.65
N HIS A 275 -15.82 6.12 9.69
CA HIS A 275 -15.72 5.13 8.62
C HIS A 275 -16.69 3.97 8.81
N ARG A 276 -17.29 3.53 7.71
CA ARG A 276 -18.20 2.39 7.60
C ARG A 276 -17.78 1.50 6.44
N VAL A 277 -18.24 0.27 6.44
CA VAL A 277 -18.12 -0.60 5.28
C VAL A 277 -19.08 -0.09 4.20
N SER A 278 -18.61 -0.05 2.95
CA SER A 278 -19.41 0.39 1.81
C SER A 278 -20.58 -0.57 1.54
N ASN A 279 -21.71 -0.03 1.07
CA ASN A 279 -22.81 -0.88 0.58
C ASN A 279 -22.38 -1.72 -0.62
N THR A 280 -21.50 -1.23 -1.50
CA THR A 280 -21.03 -1.98 -2.67
C THR A 280 -20.46 -3.34 -2.28
N ILE A 281 -19.56 -3.41 -1.29
CA ILE A 281 -19.00 -4.70 -0.86
C ILE A 281 -19.96 -5.50 0.02
N ILE A 282 -20.79 -4.86 0.84
CA ILE A 282 -21.83 -5.57 1.62
C ILE A 282 -22.86 -6.20 0.68
N ASP A 283 -23.32 -5.48 -0.33
CA ASP A 283 -24.29 -5.97 -1.29
C ASP A 283 -23.70 -7.16 -2.07
N PHE A 284 -22.45 -7.04 -2.52
CA PHE A 284 -21.77 -8.14 -3.22
C PHE A 284 -21.61 -9.40 -2.34
N LEU A 285 -21.26 -9.26 -1.07
CA LEU A 285 -21.00 -10.39 -0.19
C LEU A 285 -22.26 -10.99 0.45
N TYR A 286 -23.32 -10.19 0.66
CA TYR A 286 -24.42 -10.56 1.53
C TYR A 286 -25.80 -10.24 0.95
N THR A 287 -26.09 -8.99 0.59
CA THR A 287 -27.46 -8.56 0.28
C THR A 287 -27.95 -9.07 -1.07
N GLU A 288 -27.10 -9.06 -2.09
CA GLU A 288 -27.43 -9.44 -3.48
C GLU A 288 -26.87 -10.82 -3.86
N ALA A 289 -26.04 -11.42 -3.02
CA ALA A 289 -25.50 -12.75 -3.26
C ALA A 289 -26.58 -13.84 -3.17
N PRO A 290 -26.54 -14.88 -4.04
CA PRO A 290 -27.45 -16.04 -3.95
C PRO A 290 -27.34 -16.78 -2.62
N SER A 291 -26.14 -16.90 -2.07
CA SER A 291 -25.83 -17.29 -0.70
C SER A 291 -24.74 -16.36 -0.17
N PRO A 292 -24.70 -16.08 1.14
CA PRO A 292 -23.70 -15.16 1.68
C PRO A 292 -22.26 -15.64 1.41
N ASP A 293 -21.41 -14.70 0.98
CA ASP A 293 -19.98 -14.84 1.16
C ASP A 293 -19.66 -14.48 2.61
N TYR A 294 -19.38 -15.50 3.41
CA TYR A 294 -19.25 -15.32 4.85
C TYR A 294 -18.02 -14.51 5.28
N ARG A 295 -17.15 -14.08 4.36
CA ARG A 295 -16.13 -13.06 4.66
C ARG A 295 -16.73 -11.77 5.20
N VAL A 296 -18.02 -11.50 4.93
CA VAL A 296 -18.76 -10.38 5.51
C VAL A 296 -18.65 -10.31 7.04
N VAL A 297 -18.67 -11.45 7.75
CA VAL A 297 -18.58 -11.49 9.23
C VAL A 297 -17.19 -11.05 9.75
N VAL A 298 -16.18 -11.04 8.88
CA VAL A 298 -14.83 -10.55 9.19
C VAL A 298 -14.68 -9.10 8.77
N TYR A 299 -15.21 -8.74 7.60
CA TYR A 299 -15.07 -7.40 7.01
C TYR A 299 -15.89 -6.35 7.74
N ALA A 300 -17.04 -6.74 8.29
CA ALA A 300 -17.97 -5.81 8.92
C ALA A 300 -18.43 -6.29 10.30
N GLU A 301 -18.63 -5.35 11.22
CA GLU A 301 -19.43 -5.57 12.42
C GLU A 301 -20.90 -5.37 12.06
N MET A 302 -21.82 -6.10 12.70
CA MET A 302 -23.24 -5.83 12.56
C MET A 302 -23.57 -4.40 12.97
N ALA A 303 -24.47 -3.75 12.26
CA ALA A 303 -24.98 -2.44 12.61
C ALA A 303 -25.64 -2.48 14.02
N ALA A 304 -25.36 -1.45 14.82
CA ALA A 304 -25.69 -1.48 16.26
C ALA A 304 -27.20 -1.58 16.56
N ASN A 305 -28.04 -1.01 15.68
CA ASN A 305 -29.49 -0.99 15.90
C ASN A 305 -30.20 -2.18 15.24
N SER A 306 -29.87 -2.50 13.99
CA SER A 306 -30.56 -3.59 13.28
C SER A 306 -30.02 -4.97 13.67
N GLY A 307 -28.75 -5.07 14.06
CA GLY A 307 -28.10 -6.37 14.27
C GLY A 307 -27.85 -7.13 12.98
N ASP A 308 -27.74 -6.43 11.85
CA ASP A 308 -27.51 -6.99 10.52
C ASP A 308 -26.31 -6.31 9.86
N TRP A 309 -25.81 -6.82 8.74
CA TRP A 309 -24.76 -6.18 7.95
C TRP A 309 -25.39 -5.18 6.98
N VAL A 310 -25.13 -3.90 7.22
CA VAL A 310 -25.71 -2.78 6.46
C VAL A 310 -24.61 -1.86 6.00
N GLY A 311 -24.39 -1.77 4.70
CA GLY A 311 -23.39 -0.89 4.11
C GLY A 311 -23.85 0.57 4.04
N LEU A 312 -22.87 1.49 3.97
CA LEU A 312 -23.11 2.91 3.71
C LEU A 312 -22.80 3.22 2.24
N PRO A 313 -23.72 3.88 1.49
CA PRO A 313 -23.42 4.32 0.11
C PRO A 313 -22.27 5.34 0.07
N ASN A 314 -21.36 5.19 -0.91
CA ASN A 314 -20.21 6.07 -1.06
C ASN A 314 -20.59 7.48 -1.51
N GLY A 315 -19.89 8.44 -0.95
CA GLY A 315 -19.90 9.84 -1.36
C GLY A 315 -21.19 10.58 -1.05
N MET A 316 -21.94 10.18 -0.05
CA MET A 316 -23.06 10.96 0.47
C MET A 316 -22.56 12.28 1.07
N THR A 317 -23.41 13.32 1.09
CA THR A 317 -23.09 14.50 1.92
C THR A 317 -23.09 14.14 3.41
N SER A 318 -22.37 14.88 4.25
CA SER A 318 -22.40 14.62 5.71
C SER A 318 -23.81 14.60 6.30
N ALA A 319 -24.70 15.48 5.82
CA ALA A 319 -26.08 15.54 6.30
C ALA A 319 -26.88 14.29 5.91
N ASP A 320 -26.74 13.83 4.66
CA ASP A 320 -27.45 12.66 4.17
C ASP A 320 -26.92 11.38 4.81
N ALA A 321 -25.60 11.25 4.93
CA ALA A 321 -24.96 10.10 5.56
C ALA A 321 -25.30 9.96 7.05
N LEU A 322 -25.31 11.08 7.80
CA LEU A 322 -25.73 11.08 9.20
C LEU A 322 -27.20 10.70 9.38
N ASN A 323 -28.07 11.06 8.43
CA ASN A 323 -29.49 10.76 8.46
C ASN A 323 -29.86 9.45 7.71
N TYR A 324 -28.85 8.77 7.13
CA TYR A 324 -29.10 7.53 6.40
C TYR A 324 -29.78 6.51 7.31
N LEU A 325 -30.89 5.93 6.84
CA LEU A 325 -31.76 5.01 7.61
C LEU A 325 -32.20 5.57 9.00
N GLY A 326 -32.17 6.90 9.18
CA GLY A 326 -32.54 7.57 10.43
C GLY A 326 -31.36 7.88 11.36
N ASN A 327 -30.27 7.12 11.33
CA ASN A 327 -29.04 7.37 12.09
C ASN A 327 -27.85 6.59 11.48
N GLY A 328 -27.21 7.16 10.48
CA GLY A 328 -26.14 6.49 9.75
C GLY A 328 -25.00 5.91 10.60
N LEU A 329 -24.71 6.51 11.76
CA LEU A 329 -23.69 5.98 12.67
C LEU A 329 -24.10 4.65 13.34
N ALA A 330 -25.39 4.45 13.61
CA ALA A 330 -25.90 3.27 14.31
C ALA A 330 -26.55 2.23 13.38
N GLU A 331 -27.01 2.67 12.22
CA GLU A 331 -27.71 1.82 11.24
C GLU A 331 -26.76 1.21 10.21
N THR A 332 -25.46 1.57 10.20
CA THR A 332 -24.49 1.05 9.26
C THR A 332 -23.32 0.33 9.93
N SER A 333 -22.76 -0.64 9.23
CA SER A 333 -21.75 -1.56 9.71
C SER A 333 -20.37 -0.89 9.79
N LYS A 334 -19.72 -1.02 10.95
CA LYS A 334 -18.32 -0.63 11.14
C LYS A 334 -17.38 -1.65 10.49
N ILE A 335 -16.15 -1.21 10.25
CA ILE A 335 -15.07 -2.10 9.82
C ILE A 335 -14.82 -3.16 10.90
N GLY A 336 -14.69 -4.42 10.49
CA GLY A 336 -14.52 -5.56 11.38
C GLY A 336 -13.28 -5.46 12.28
N ARG A 337 -13.36 -6.11 13.44
CA ARG A 337 -12.28 -6.06 14.44
C ARG A 337 -10.97 -6.69 13.97
N TYR A 338 -11.04 -7.61 13.01
CA TYR A 338 -9.83 -8.18 12.41
C TYR A 338 -8.91 -7.08 11.86
N PHE A 339 -9.48 -6.03 11.27
CA PHE A 339 -8.75 -4.92 10.66
C PHE A 339 -8.60 -3.70 11.59
N SER A 340 -9.41 -3.59 12.63
CA SER A 340 -9.50 -2.39 13.47
C SER A 340 -9.07 -2.60 14.92
N ALA A 341 -8.59 -3.78 15.29
CA ALA A 341 -7.96 -4.00 16.60
C ALA A 341 -6.57 -3.34 16.65
N ALA A 342 -6.09 -3.01 17.85
CA ALA A 342 -4.80 -2.33 18.01
C ALA A 342 -3.63 -3.12 17.39
N GLY A 343 -3.61 -4.44 17.54
CA GLY A 343 -2.62 -5.32 16.95
C GLY A 343 -3.02 -5.93 15.61
N ALA A 344 -4.02 -5.36 14.90
CA ALA A 344 -4.38 -5.84 13.57
C ALA A 344 -3.21 -5.67 12.60
N PRO A 345 -2.91 -6.65 11.74
CA PRO A 345 -1.75 -6.59 10.85
C PRO A 345 -1.95 -5.56 9.74
N GLY A 346 -0.86 -4.92 9.31
CA GLY A 346 -0.82 -4.10 8.08
C GLY A 346 -0.33 -4.94 6.91
N MET A 347 -1.23 -5.39 6.05
CA MET A 347 -0.95 -6.27 4.92
C MET A 347 -0.31 -5.52 3.75
N LEU A 348 0.90 -5.94 3.34
CA LEU A 348 1.60 -5.38 2.19
C LEU A 348 1.43 -6.23 0.91
N LEU A 349 1.42 -7.56 1.06
CA LEU A 349 1.19 -8.51 -0.03
C LEU A 349 0.68 -9.83 0.55
N SER A 350 -0.43 -10.36 0.04
CA SER A 350 -0.99 -11.63 0.51
C SER A 350 -0.74 -12.78 -0.46
N TYR A 351 -0.73 -14.00 0.08
CA TYR A 351 -0.68 -15.23 -0.73
C TYR A 351 -1.89 -15.32 -1.68
N ALA A 352 -3.07 -14.96 -1.20
CA ALA A 352 -4.27 -14.93 -2.04
C ALA A 352 -4.08 -14.02 -3.27
N GLU A 353 -3.45 -12.85 -3.10
CA GLU A 353 -3.16 -11.96 -4.22
C GLU A 353 -2.22 -12.60 -5.24
N VAL A 354 -1.17 -13.30 -4.80
CA VAL A 354 -0.23 -14.00 -5.69
C VAL A 354 -0.94 -15.10 -6.48
N LEU A 355 -1.88 -15.81 -5.86
CA LEU A 355 -2.71 -16.80 -6.55
C LEU A 355 -3.63 -16.14 -7.58
N PHE A 356 -4.30 -15.01 -7.28
CA PHE A 356 -5.09 -14.29 -8.27
C PHE A 356 -4.24 -13.78 -9.44
N ILE A 357 -3.01 -13.31 -9.19
CA ILE A 357 -2.06 -12.95 -10.26
C ILE A 357 -1.75 -14.18 -11.14
N LYS A 358 -1.54 -15.35 -10.54
CA LYS A 358 -1.29 -16.61 -11.28
C LYS A 358 -2.50 -17.05 -12.09
N ALA A 359 -3.71 -16.95 -11.52
CA ALA A 359 -4.95 -17.27 -12.22
C ALA A 359 -5.15 -16.37 -13.45
N GLU A 360 -4.96 -15.06 -13.29
CA GLU A 360 -5.04 -14.10 -14.39
C GLU A 360 -3.96 -14.36 -15.44
N ALA A 361 -2.71 -14.62 -15.02
CA ALA A 361 -1.61 -14.93 -15.93
C ALA A 361 -1.91 -16.18 -16.78
N ALA A 362 -2.55 -17.19 -16.20
CA ALA A 362 -2.98 -18.39 -16.92
C ALA A 362 -4.14 -18.10 -17.87
N ALA A 363 -5.16 -17.35 -17.42
CA ALA A 363 -6.32 -16.99 -18.25
C ALA A 363 -5.94 -16.09 -19.46
N ARG A 364 -4.88 -15.29 -19.32
CA ARG A 364 -4.34 -14.42 -20.38
C ARG A 364 -3.19 -15.05 -21.19
N ASP A 365 -2.94 -16.35 -21.01
CA ASP A 365 -1.86 -17.09 -21.70
C ASP A 365 -0.45 -16.47 -21.47
N PHE A 366 -0.23 -15.76 -20.36
CA PHE A 366 1.10 -15.32 -19.95
C PHE A 366 1.95 -16.44 -19.36
N ILE A 367 1.29 -17.51 -18.88
CA ILE A 367 1.93 -18.74 -18.44
C ILE A 367 1.21 -19.95 -19.05
N PRO A 368 1.88 -21.11 -19.23
CA PRO A 368 1.25 -22.32 -19.73
C PRO A 368 0.13 -22.81 -18.80
N GLY A 369 -0.94 -23.37 -19.37
CA GLY A 369 -2.04 -24.01 -18.64
C GLY A 369 -3.42 -23.47 -18.97
N GLY A 370 -3.50 -22.24 -19.52
CA GLY A 370 -4.76 -21.65 -19.99
C GLY A 370 -5.87 -21.64 -18.92
N HIS A 371 -7.13 -21.60 -19.36
CA HIS A 371 -8.29 -21.56 -18.47
C HIS A 371 -8.43 -22.76 -17.54
N GLY A 372 -7.87 -23.94 -17.88
CA GLY A 372 -7.87 -25.10 -16.99
C GLY A 372 -7.03 -24.87 -15.72
N LEU A 373 -5.85 -24.26 -15.86
CA LEU A 373 -5.04 -23.83 -14.72
C LEU A 373 -5.68 -22.64 -14.00
N ALA A 374 -6.17 -21.65 -14.76
CA ALA A 374 -6.80 -20.46 -14.22
C ALA A 374 -7.96 -20.80 -13.28
N ALA A 375 -8.86 -21.72 -13.66
CA ALA A 375 -9.98 -22.16 -12.84
C ALA A 375 -9.53 -22.78 -11.50
N ASN A 376 -8.56 -23.68 -11.53
CA ASN A 376 -8.05 -24.32 -10.32
C ASN A 376 -7.43 -23.28 -9.38
N VAL A 377 -6.55 -22.42 -9.90
CA VAL A 377 -5.86 -21.40 -9.10
C VAL A 377 -6.83 -20.31 -8.63
N TYR A 378 -7.87 -19.99 -9.37
CA TYR A 378 -8.94 -19.08 -8.93
C TYR A 378 -9.65 -19.60 -7.67
N HIS A 379 -10.02 -20.87 -7.65
CA HIS A 379 -10.62 -21.51 -6.47
C HIS A 379 -9.64 -21.54 -5.28
N ASP A 380 -8.38 -21.88 -5.54
CA ASP A 380 -7.34 -21.84 -4.51
C ASP A 380 -7.14 -20.42 -3.94
N ALA A 381 -7.20 -19.39 -4.78
CA ALA A 381 -7.07 -17.99 -4.37
C ALA A 381 -8.22 -17.54 -3.45
N ILE A 382 -9.47 -17.91 -3.80
CA ILE A 382 -10.61 -17.63 -2.94
C ILE A 382 -10.46 -18.36 -1.60
N LYS A 383 -10.06 -19.64 -1.63
CA LYS A 383 -9.85 -20.43 -0.40
C LYS A 383 -8.74 -19.82 0.47
N ALA A 384 -7.63 -19.40 -0.13
CA ALA A 384 -6.54 -18.73 0.58
C ALA A 384 -7.01 -17.43 1.24
N SER A 385 -7.85 -16.64 0.56
CA SER A 385 -8.47 -15.43 1.13
C SER A 385 -9.38 -15.75 2.33
N TRP A 386 -10.13 -16.86 2.29
CA TRP A 386 -10.94 -17.31 3.42
C TRP A 386 -10.07 -17.78 4.59
N ASP A 387 -9.10 -18.65 4.32
CA ASP A 387 -8.23 -19.24 5.33
C ASP A 387 -7.38 -18.20 6.08
N GLN A 388 -6.95 -17.15 5.40
CA GLN A 388 -6.20 -16.04 5.98
C GLN A 388 -6.90 -15.46 7.22
N TYR A 389 -8.22 -15.37 7.22
CA TYR A 389 -9.00 -14.81 8.33
C TYR A 389 -9.34 -15.83 9.42
N ASN A 390 -9.07 -17.11 9.19
CA ASN A 390 -9.33 -18.18 10.18
C ASN A 390 -8.11 -18.51 11.05
N ALA A 391 -7.05 -17.74 10.98
CA ALA A 391 -5.92 -17.90 11.88
C ALA A 391 -6.42 -17.98 13.34
N ASN A 392 -6.00 -19.02 14.07
CA ASN A 392 -6.43 -19.30 15.44
C ASN A 392 -7.97 -19.47 15.61
N GLY A 393 -8.70 -19.84 14.56
CA GLY A 393 -10.15 -20.03 14.60
C GLY A 393 -10.97 -18.74 14.70
N SER A 394 -10.38 -17.59 14.43
CA SER A 394 -11.07 -16.31 14.59
C SER A 394 -12.25 -16.13 13.64
N PHE A 395 -12.18 -16.64 12.43
CA PHE A 395 -13.29 -16.63 11.49
C PHE A 395 -14.42 -17.57 11.95
N ALA A 396 -14.09 -18.79 12.35
CA ALA A 396 -15.04 -19.76 12.88
C ALA A 396 -15.81 -19.20 14.11
N ALA A 397 -15.12 -18.51 15.01
CA ALA A 397 -15.75 -17.86 16.17
C ALA A 397 -16.77 -16.77 15.77
N ARG A 398 -16.55 -16.07 14.66
CA ARG A 398 -17.48 -15.04 14.15
C ARG A 398 -18.68 -15.66 13.43
N LEU A 399 -18.54 -16.83 12.85
CA LEU A 399 -19.61 -17.57 12.18
C LEU A 399 -20.66 -18.15 13.15
N GLU A 400 -20.39 -18.14 14.46
CA GLU A 400 -21.33 -18.68 15.47
C GLU A 400 -22.72 -18.02 15.43
N VAL A 401 -22.81 -16.78 14.97
CA VAL A 401 -24.09 -16.08 14.75
C VAL A 401 -25.00 -16.84 13.76
N TRP A 402 -24.42 -17.58 12.83
CA TRP A 402 -25.13 -18.38 11.82
C TRP A 402 -25.43 -19.82 12.24
N ARG A 403 -24.91 -20.28 13.38
CA ARG A 403 -25.04 -21.68 13.82
C ARG A 403 -26.48 -22.19 13.79
N SER A 404 -27.43 -21.40 14.31
CA SER A 404 -28.83 -21.80 14.33
C SER A 404 -29.42 -21.94 12.92
N THR A 405 -29.02 -21.09 12.00
CA THR A 405 -29.41 -21.11 10.59
C THR A 405 -28.83 -22.34 9.91
N PHE A 406 -27.54 -22.61 10.06
CA PHE A 406 -26.88 -23.78 9.51
C PHE A 406 -27.48 -25.09 10.04
N VAL A 407 -27.82 -25.15 11.33
CA VAL A 407 -28.53 -26.30 11.92
C VAL A 407 -29.91 -26.49 11.27
N SER A 408 -30.64 -25.41 10.99
CA SER A 408 -31.93 -25.48 10.32
C SER A 408 -31.81 -25.97 8.86
N TRP A 409 -30.66 -25.77 8.24
CA TRP A 409 -30.33 -26.25 6.88
C TRP A 409 -29.73 -27.65 6.86
N GLY A 410 -29.52 -28.26 8.04
CA GLY A 410 -29.05 -29.64 8.15
C GLY A 410 -27.57 -29.80 8.49
N MET A 411 -26.93 -28.78 9.06
CA MET A 411 -25.54 -28.89 9.54
C MET A 411 -25.43 -30.06 10.53
N THR A 412 -24.54 -31.00 10.24
CA THR A 412 -24.29 -32.20 11.06
C THR A 412 -22.89 -32.20 11.67
N THR A 413 -22.05 -31.25 11.35
CA THR A 413 -20.69 -31.11 11.84
C THR A 413 -20.59 -30.05 12.93
N GLU A 414 -19.65 -30.22 13.87
CA GLU A 414 -19.29 -29.18 14.84
C GLU A 414 -18.40 -28.08 14.21
N ASN A 415 -17.78 -28.34 13.05
CA ASN A 415 -16.92 -27.40 12.36
C ASN A 415 -17.76 -26.43 11.51
N ILE A 416 -18.13 -25.30 12.11
CA ILE A 416 -18.93 -24.26 11.45
C ILE A 416 -18.20 -23.61 10.26
N TYR A 417 -16.88 -23.54 10.29
CA TYR A 417 -16.08 -22.97 9.22
C TYR A 417 -16.15 -23.82 7.94
N ASP A 418 -15.98 -25.13 8.06
CA ASP A 418 -16.08 -26.04 6.91
C ASP A 418 -17.49 -26.06 6.32
N TYR A 419 -18.50 -25.94 7.18
CA TYR A 419 -19.89 -25.85 6.71
C TYR A 419 -20.15 -24.57 5.93
N ALA A 420 -19.73 -23.41 6.45
CA ALA A 420 -19.86 -22.14 5.76
C ALA A 420 -19.10 -22.10 4.44
N TRP A 421 -17.91 -22.70 4.41
CA TRP A 421 -17.14 -22.84 3.17
C TRP A 421 -17.89 -23.69 2.14
N GLN A 422 -18.41 -24.85 2.54
CA GLN A 422 -19.15 -25.73 1.64
C GLN A 422 -20.44 -25.08 1.13
N ASP A 423 -21.17 -24.37 2.01
CA ASP A 423 -22.36 -23.63 1.63
C ASP A 423 -22.05 -22.53 0.58
N PHE A 424 -20.95 -21.81 0.76
CA PHE A 424 -20.46 -20.84 -0.23
C PHE A 424 -20.10 -21.50 -1.56
N VAL A 425 -19.39 -22.62 -1.53
CA VAL A 425 -19.03 -23.38 -2.74
C VAL A 425 -20.27 -23.88 -3.48
N ASP A 426 -21.26 -24.41 -2.77
CA ASP A 426 -22.44 -25.03 -3.36
C ASP A 426 -23.45 -23.98 -3.88
N TRP A 427 -23.52 -22.79 -3.27
CA TRP A 427 -24.59 -21.83 -3.49
C TRP A 427 -24.13 -20.38 -3.70
N GLY A 428 -22.87 -20.08 -3.49
CA GLY A 428 -22.32 -18.70 -3.47
C GLY A 428 -22.32 -17.99 -4.83
N GLY A 429 -22.56 -18.67 -5.94
CA GLY A 429 -22.69 -18.09 -7.28
C GLY A 429 -21.44 -17.43 -7.85
N THR A 430 -20.58 -16.88 -7.01
CA THR A 430 -19.32 -16.22 -7.38
C THR A 430 -18.12 -17.17 -7.34
N TYR A 431 -18.33 -18.41 -6.90
CA TYR A 431 -17.29 -19.43 -6.84
C TYR A 431 -17.04 -20.09 -8.20
N ASP A 432 -18.09 -20.32 -8.99
CA ASP A 432 -17.98 -20.99 -10.27
C ASP A 432 -17.18 -20.18 -11.29
N TYR A 433 -16.12 -20.80 -11.82
CA TYR A 433 -15.29 -20.18 -12.85
C TYR A 433 -15.93 -20.31 -14.24
N VAL A 434 -16.14 -19.17 -14.91
CA VAL A 434 -16.67 -19.09 -16.28
C VAL A 434 -15.60 -18.51 -17.19
N GLU A 435 -15.16 -19.27 -18.18
CA GLU A 435 -14.06 -18.89 -19.07
C GLU A 435 -14.31 -17.55 -19.79
N ALA A 436 -15.53 -17.27 -20.22
CA ALA A 436 -15.89 -16.03 -20.91
C ALA A 436 -15.79 -14.79 -20.00
N ASP A 437 -15.93 -14.97 -18.69
CA ASP A 437 -15.96 -13.90 -17.69
C ASP A 437 -14.73 -13.95 -16.78
N ALA A 438 -13.72 -14.73 -17.17
CA ALA A 438 -12.58 -15.08 -16.32
C ALA A 438 -11.88 -13.85 -15.69
N ILE A 439 -11.59 -12.83 -16.48
CA ILE A 439 -10.88 -11.63 -16.01
C ILE A 439 -11.74 -10.84 -15.02
N GLU A 440 -13.01 -10.65 -15.32
CA GLU A 440 -13.97 -10.01 -14.41
C GLU A 440 -14.07 -10.75 -13.07
N GLN A 441 -14.22 -12.08 -13.11
CA GLN A 441 -14.33 -12.91 -11.92
C GLN A 441 -13.05 -12.88 -11.08
N ILE A 442 -11.88 -13.06 -11.71
CA ILE A 442 -10.59 -13.02 -11.02
C ILE A 442 -10.35 -11.64 -10.40
N ALA A 443 -10.57 -10.56 -11.15
CA ALA A 443 -10.36 -9.20 -10.66
C ALA A 443 -11.33 -8.83 -9.53
N THR A 444 -12.61 -9.23 -9.64
CA THR A 444 -13.62 -8.99 -8.62
C THR A 444 -13.32 -9.74 -7.32
N GLN A 445 -12.96 -11.03 -7.40
CA GLN A 445 -12.59 -11.80 -6.22
C GLN A 445 -11.26 -11.32 -5.60
N LYS A 446 -10.32 -10.85 -6.42
CA LYS A 446 -9.10 -10.19 -5.95
C LYS A 446 -9.42 -8.89 -5.22
N TRP A 447 -10.33 -8.06 -5.75
CA TRP A 447 -10.83 -6.85 -5.09
C TRP A 447 -11.43 -7.18 -3.72
N VAL A 448 -12.27 -8.22 -3.62
CA VAL A 448 -12.78 -8.70 -2.32
C VAL A 448 -11.64 -9.08 -1.37
N ALA A 449 -10.66 -9.87 -1.84
CA ALA A 449 -9.55 -10.34 -1.01
C ALA A 449 -8.63 -9.21 -0.51
N MET A 450 -8.59 -8.08 -1.22
CA MET A 450 -7.77 -6.91 -0.90
C MET A 450 -8.47 -5.87 -0.01
N PHE A 451 -9.51 -6.24 0.73
CA PHE A 451 -10.33 -5.33 1.54
C PHE A 451 -9.53 -4.36 2.43
N ASP A 452 -8.43 -4.81 3.04
CA ASP A 452 -7.58 -3.99 3.92
C ASP A 452 -6.37 -3.38 3.20
N GLN A 453 -6.18 -3.65 1.92
CA GLN A 453 -5.09 -3.13 1.11
C GLN A 453 -5.56 -1.97 0.23
N GLY A 454 -6.28 -1.00 0.79
CA GLY A 454 -7.07 -0.01 0.06
C GLY A 454 -6.37 0.65 -1.13
N ILE A 455 -5.13 1.17 -0.94
CA ILE A 455 -4.40 1.82 -2.04
C ILE A 455 -3.98 0.83 -3.13
N GLN A 456 -3.60 -0.41 -2.77
CA GLN A 456 -3.25 -1.44 -3.75
C GLN A 456 -4.49 -1.95 -4.49
N ALA A 457 -5.62 -2.07 -3.79
CA ALA A 457 -6.91 -2.39 -4.40
C ALA A 457 -7.34 -1.30 -5.41
N ALA A 458 -7.09 -0.02 -5.09
CA ALA A 458 -7.34 1.10 -6.00
C ALA A 458 -6.48 1.01 -7.27
N PHE A 459 -5.20 0.68 -7.13
CA PHE A 459 -4.33 0.48 -8.29
C PHE A 459 -4.77 -0.71 -9.14
N GLU A 460 -5.21 -1.79 -8.52
CA GLU A 460 -5.68 -2.97 -9.23
C GLU A 460 -7.01 -2.70 -9.95
N TRP A 461 -7.93 -2.00 -9.30
CA TRP A 461 -9.19 -1.59 -9.92
C TRP A 461 -8.95 -0.67 -11.15
N ARG A 462 -8.05 0.30 -11.06
CA ARG A 462 -7.67 1.17 -12.20
C ARG A 462 -7.20 0.36 -13.41
N ARG A 463 -6.47 -0.75 -13.17
CA ARG A 463 -5.95 -1.62 -14.23
C ARG A 463 -7.02 -2.49 -14.87
N THR A 464 -8.00 -2.97 -14.10
CA THR A 464 -8.95 -4.00 -14.56
C THR A 464 -10.34 -3.49 -14.82
N ASN A 465 -10.74 -2.37 -14.22
CA ASN A 465 -12.11 -1.85 -14.14
C ASN A 465 -13.12 -2.79 -13.45
N TYR A 466 -12.65 -3.81 -12.74
CA TYR A 466 -13.52 -4.75 -12.05
C TYR A 466 -13.30 -4.76 -10.54
N PRO A 467 -14.42 -4.88 -9.77
CA PRO A 467 -15.82 -4.89 -10.26
C PRO A 467 -16.22 -3.56 -10.88
N VAL A 468 -17.28 -3.55 -11.67
CA VAL A 468 -17.83 -2.30 -12.21
C VAL A 468 -18.40 -1.47 -11.07
N LEU A 469 -17.74 -0.34 -10.75
CA LEU A 469 -18.13 0.54 -9.65
C LEU A 469 -18.94 1.73 -10.15
N THR A 470 -19.97 2.10 -9.38
CA THR A 470 -20.74 3.32 -9.64
C THR A 470 -20.07 4.51 -8.94
N PRO A 471 -19.79 5.63 -9.64
CA PRO A 471 -19.21 6.80 -8.99
C PRO A 471 -20.02 7.29 -7.79
N ALA A 472 -19.34 7.87 -6.82
CA ALA A 472 -19.89 8.41 -5.58
C ALA A 472 -21.12 9.30 -5.81
N ILE A 473 -22.17 9.14 -5.00
CA ILE A 473 -23.51 9.78 -5.19
C ILE A 473 -23.42 11.30 -5.33
N ALA A 474 -22.65 11.96 -4.45
CA ALA A 474 -22.41 13.39 -4.51
C ALA A 474 -20.93 13.69 -4.80
N GLY A 475 -20.31 12.86 -5.65
CA GLY A 475 -18.91 12.98 -6.04
C GLY A 475 -18.64 14.30 -6.77
N GLN A 476 -17.46 14.89 -6.55
CA GLN A 476 -17.07 16.19 -7.10
C GLN A 476 -15.98 16.08 -8.17
N ASN A 477 -15.91 14.95 -8.87
CA ASN A 477 -14.96 14.70 -9.94
C ASN A 477 -15.64 14.47 -11.29
N GLY A 478 -16.72 15.21 -11.57
CA GLY A 478 -17.40 15.14 -12.86
C GLY A 478 -18.06 13.79 -13.16
N GLY A 479 -18.50 13.05 -12.13
CA GLY A 479 -19.13 11.73 -12.26
C GLY A 479 -18.13 10.60 -12.53
N LYS A 480 -16.86 10.79 -12.21
CA LYS A 480 -15.78 9.83 -12.43
C LYS A 480 -15.06 9.48 -11.13
N ILE A 481 -14.68 8.22 -10.98
CA ILE A 481 -13.81 7.78 -9.89
C ILE A 481 -12.37 8.24 -10.17
N PRO A 482 -11.64 8.80 -9.20
CA PRO A 482 -10.26 9.23 -9.43
C PRO A 482 -9.33 8.08 -9.84
N VAL A 483 -8.44 8.34 -10.80
CA VAL A 483 -7.45 7.38 -11.28
C VAL A 483 -6.01 7.76 -10.90
N ARG A 484 -5.81 8.83 -10.14
CA ARG A 484 -4.54 9.26 -9.54
C ARG A 484 -4.78 10.39 -8.54
N ALA A 485 -3.73 10.75 -7.76
CA ALA A 485 -3.70 12.00 -7.02
C ALA A 485 -3.11 13.15 -7.85
N TYR A 486 -3.34 14.40 -7.39
CA TYR A 486 -2.56 15.54 -7.84
C TYR A 486 -1.10 15.40 -7.43
N TYR A 487 -0.18 16.02 -8.15
CA TYR A 487 1.16 16.24 -7.62
C TYR A 487 1.10 17.11 -6.37
N PRO A 488 2.06 16.94 -5.42
CA PRO A 488 2.09 17.75 -4.22
C PRO A 488 2.24 19.24 -4.56
N SER A 489 1.47 20.10 -3.88
CA SER A 489 1.57 21.55 -4.08
C SER A 489 2.96 22.13 -3.75
N ASP A 490 3.72 21.45 -2.87
CA ASP A 490 5.07 21.84 -2.50
C ASP A 490 6.06 21.73 -3.67
N GLU A 491 5.86 20.81 -4.60
CA GLU A 491 6.70 20.63 -5.80
C GLU A 491 6.65 21.84 -6.72
N ALA A 492 5.51 22.52 -6.80
CA ALA A 492 5.40 23.76 -7.57
C ALA A 492 6.32 24.88 -7.06
N GLY A 493 6.69 24.83 -5.78
CA GLY A 493 7.63 25.79 -5.17
C GLY A 493 9.08 25.29 -5.13
N ARG A 494 9.29 23.97 -5.01
CA ARG A 494 10.62 23.38 -4.79
C ARG A 494 11.28 22.88 -6.07
N ASN A 495 10.49 22.38 -7.03
CA ASN A 495 10.99 21.79 -8.28
C ASN A 495 10.12 22.16 -9.50
N PRO A 496 9.80 23.45 -9.73
CA PRO A 496 8.79 23.87 -10.70
C PRO A 496 9.12 23.50 -12.14
N THR A 497 10.40 23.51 -12.51
CA THR A 497 10.84 23.22 -13.89
C THR A 497 10.62 21.76 -14.25
N ASN A 498 11.04 20.85 -13.40
CA ASN A 498 10.92 19.40 -13.65
C ASN A 498 9.49 18.92 -13.47
N LEU A 499 8.74 19.50 -12.51
CA LEU A 499 7.31 19.26 -12.38
C LEU A 499 6.56 19.67 -13.67
N ALA A 500 6.85 20.84 -14.23
CA ALA A 500 6.23 21.27 -15.48
C ALA A 500 6.56 20.31 -16.65
N ALA A 501 7.78 19.79 -16.71
CA ALA A 501 8.18 18.80 -17.71
C ALA A 501 7.40 17.49 -17.54
N ALA A 502 7.23 17.00 -16.31
CA ALA A 502 6.43 15.81 -16.00
C ALA A 502 4.97 15.99 -16.41
N ILE A 503 4.36 17.14 -16.10
CA ILE A 503 2.97 17.44 -16.51
C ILE A 503 2.83 17.48 -18.06
N VAL A 504 3.84 17.99 -18.77
CA VAL A 504 3.82 17.96 -20.25
C VAL A 504 3.90 16.52 -20.78
N ASN A 505 4.70 15.67 -20.16
CA ASN A 505 4.87 14.29 -20.57
C ASN A 505 3.64 13.43 -20.26
N GLN A 506 3.13 13.51 -19.04
CA GLN A 506 2.07 12.64 -18.52
C GLN A 506 0.66 13.13 -18.87
N GLY A 507 0.48 14.44 -19.06
CA GLY A 507 -0.82 15.09 -19.21
C GLY A 507 -1.17 15.99 -18.02
N ALA A 508 -2.35 16.59 -18.06
CA ALA A 508 -2.81 17.56 -17.08
C ALA A 508 -2.77 16.98 -15.64
N ASP A 509 -2.32 17.80 -14.69
CA ASP A 509 -2.33 17.41 -13.27
C ASP A 509 -3.74 17.50 -12.69
N ASN A 510 -4.47 16.41 -12.80
CA ASN A 510 -5.84 16.24 -12.27
C ASN A 510 -6.14 14.77 -11.93
N LEU A 511 -7.25 14.53 -11.27
CA LEU A 511 -7.67 13.19 -10.79
C LEU A 511 -8.07 12.21 -11.91
N ASN A 512 -8.20 12.67 -13.17
CA ASN A 512 -8.69 11.90 -14.30
C ASN A 512 -7.60 11.61 -15.36
N THR A 513 -6.39 12.11 -15.18
CA THR A 513 -5.26 11.81 -16.06
C THR A 513 -4.69 10.46 -15.67
N ARG A 514 -4.73 9.50 -16.58
CA ARG A 514 -4.23 8.15 -16.32
C ARG A 514 -2.71 8.13 -16.20
N VAL A 515 -2.20 7.26 -15.37
CA VAL A 515 -0.78 6.91 -15.31
C VAL A 515 -0.42 6.01 -16.50
N TRP A 516 0.87 5.83 -16.81
CA TRP A 516 1.32 5.14 -18.03
C TRP A 516 0.78 3.71 -18.18
N TRP A 517 0.74 2.91 -17.12
CA TRP A 517 0.26 1.52 -17.21
C TRP A 517 -1.27 1.41 -17.27
N ASP A 518 -2.01 2.43 -16.85
CA ASP A 518 -3.48 2.45 -16.89
C ASP A 518 -3.96 2.72 -18.32
N THR A 519 -4.47 1.69 -18.98
CA THR A 519 -4.93 1.73 -20.37
C THR A 519 -6.43 1.63 -20.51
N GLU A 520 -7.11 1.21 -19.45
CA GLU A 520 -8.54 0.93 -19.47
C GLU A 520 -9.40 2.20 -19.39
N ASP A 521 -10.63 2.10 -19.85
CA ASP A 521 -11.60 3.18 -19.75
C ASP A 521 -12.48 2.97 -18.52
N ASN A 522 -12.09 3.60 -17.41
CA ASN A 522 -12.75 3.48 -16.11
C ASN A 522 -14.09 4.22 -16.02
N TYR A 523 -14.71 4.58 -17.16
CA TYR A 523 -15.94 5.42 -17.18
C TYR A 523 -17.03 4.90 -18.11
#